data_f27be73bd996c5b3ff1ccbff5a2656e5
#
_entry.id   f27be73bd996c5b3ff1ccbff5a2656e5
#
_cell.length_a   1.000
_cell.length_b   1.000
_cell.length_c   1.000
_cell.angle_alpha   90.00
_cell.angle_beta   90.00
_cell.angle_gamma   90.00
#
_symmetry.space_group_name_H-M   'P 1'
#
loop_
_entity.id
_entity.type
_entity.pdbx_description
1 polymer ?
#
loop_
_entity_poly.entity_id
_entity_poly.type
_entity_poly.pdbx_seq_one_letter_code
_entity_poly.pdbx_strand_id
1 'polypeptide(L)'
;DSRVNPQSEIIDEAINLGVKIKFSYVVVAAQGYKKVSSADIAKISDDKKQLGTIENIKCDCICVSGFWTPTIHLASQSGNKTKFKEEIDAFVPGTSKQNETTLGAANGIFTLEETLKSSFTAGQDLSKKITNKDNKISFPNVVEKISSQHDKFWCVPLPKGKNYKRFLDFQNDVAVSDIEIALKEGYRSIEHVKRYTTLGM
;
A
#
# COMPACT_ATOMS: atom_id res chain seq x y z
N ASP A 1 0.21 13.49 -6.22
CA ASP A 1 -0.72 12.36 -6.15
C ASP A 1 -0.70 11.61 -7.49
N SER A 2 -0.49 10.30 -7.46
CA SER A 2 -0.41 9.45 -8.68
C SER A 2 -1.76 9.16 -9.30
N ARG A 3 -2.85 9.45 -8.61
CA ARG A 3 -4.21 9.20 -9.09
C ARG A 3 -4.65 10.24 -10.11
N VAL A 4 -5.52 9.81 -11.03
CA VAL A 4 -6.11 10.68 -12.03
C VAL A 4 -7.35 11.37 -11.44
N ASN A 5 -7.22 12.63 -11.06
CA ASN A 5 -8.30 13.50 -10.59
C ASN A 5 -9.25 12.85 -9.54
N PRO A 6 -8.73 12.38 -8.40
CA PRO A 6 -9.59 11.83 -7.34
C PRO A 6 -10.49 12.92 -6.77
N GLN A 7 -11.76 12.61 -6.58
CA GLN A 7 -12.75 13.52 -5.97
C GLN A 7 -12.85 13.21 -4.47
N SER A 8 -12.69 14.24 -3.63
CA SER A 8 -12.81 14.10 -2.16
C SER A 8 -12.97 15.48 -1.53
N GLU A 9 -13.84 15.60 -0.54
CA GLU A 9 -14.02 16.83 0.24
C GLU A 9 -12.70 17.30 0.89
N ILE A 10 -11.85 16.36 1.32
CA ILE A 10 -10.52 16.68 1.90
C ILE A 10 -9.60 17.32 0.86
N ILE A 11 -9.68 16.91 -0.40
CA ILE A 11 -8.90 17.50 -1.49
C ILE A 11 -9.36 18.92 -1.75
N ASP A 12 -10.67 19.14 -1.78
CA ASP A 12 -11.26 20.46 -1.99
C ASP A 12 -10.91 21.40 -0.84
N GLU A 13 -10.96 20.93 0.39
CA GLU A 13 -10.55 21.68 1.57
C GLU A 13 -9.05 22.05 1.50
N ALA A 14 -8.19 21.11 1.16
CA ALA A 14 -6.76 21.37 1.02
C ALA A 14 -6.44 22.41 -0.05
N ILE A 15 -7.14 22.37 -1.19
CA ILE A 15 -7.02 23.38 -2.26
C ILE A 15 -7.48 24.74 -1.75
N ASN A 16 -8.59 24.82 -1.03
CA ASN A 16 -9.13 26.05 -0.44
C ASN A 16 -8.17 26.67 0.60
N LEU A 17 -7.40 25.82 1.30
CA LEU A 17 -6.35 26.24 2.22
C LEU A 17 -5.04 26.64 1.52
N GLY A 18 -5.00 26.60 0.18
CA GLY A 18 -3.85 27.03 -0.62
C GLY A 18 -2.81 25.94 -0.89
N VAL A 19 -3.10 24.67 -0.58
CA VAL A 19 -2.22 23.54 -0.91
C VAL A 19 -2.22 23.32 -2.41
N LYS A 20 -1.03 23.31 -3.01
CA LYS A 20 -0.88 23.04 -4.45
C LYS A 20 -0.86 21.52 -4.68
N ILE A 21 -1.90 21.00 -5.29
CA ILE A 21 -2.03 19.56 -5.59
C ILE A 21 -1.79 19.34 -7.09
N LYS A 22 -0.90 18.40 -7.43
CA LYS A 22 -0.70 17.93 -8.80
C LYS A 22 -1.17 16.49 -8.90
N PHE A 23 -2.17 16.23 -9.74
CA PHE A 23 -2.68 14.89 -10.03
C PHE A 23 -1.94 14.24 -11.18
N SER A 24 -1.87 12.92 -11.18
CA SER A 24 -1.06 12.12 -12.10
C SER A 24 0.43 12.48 -12.03
N TYR A 25 0.94 12.85 -10.85
CA TYR A 25 2.34 13.17 -10.62
C TYR A 25 2.96 12.23 -9.59
N VAL A 26 4.22 11.92 -9.81
CA VAL A 26 5.02 11.08 -8.91
C VAL A 26 6.34 11.75 -8.58
N VAL A 27 6.89 11.45 -7.41
CA VAL A 27 8.26 11.82 -7.06
C VAL A 27 9.20 10.81 -7.73
N VAL A 28 10.13 11.31 -8.53
CA VAL A 28 11.09 10.52 -9.32
C VAL A 28 12.41 10.39 -8.60
N ALA A 29 12.86 11.47 -7.94
CA ALA A 29 14.10 11.49 -7.18
C ALA A 29 14.07 12.55 -6.09
N ALA A 30 14.81 12.32 -5.02
CA ALA A 30 15.16 13.31 -4.01
C ALA A 30 16.58 13.83 -4.27
N GLN A 31 16.77 15.13 -4.18
CA GLN A 31 18.06 15.79 -4.36
C GLN A 31 18.56 16.35 -3.02
N GLY A 32 19.86 16.32 -2.82
CA GLY A 32 20.51 16.82 -1.61
C GLY A 32 21.77 16.03 -1.27
N TYR A 33 22.49 16.44 -0.24
CA TYR A 33 23.67 15.72 0.24
C TYR A 33 23.47 15.22 1.68
N LYS A 34 23.46 16.14 2.67
CA LYS A 34 23.21 15.79 4.09
C LYS A 34 21.73 15.85 4.45
N LYS A 35 20.97 16.61 3.69
CA LYS A 35 19.51 16.78 3.82
C LYS A 35 18.90 16.95 2.45
N VAL A 36 17.61 16.71 2.34
CA VAL A 36 16.84 17.00 1.13
C VAL A 36 16.89 18.51 0.86
N SER A 37 17.12 18.89 -0.39
CA SER A 37 17.09 20.26 -0.87
C SER A 37 16.05 20.50 -1.97
N SER A 38 15.67 19.45 -2.67
CA SER A 38 14.61 19.46 -3.66
C SER A 38 14.13 18.05 -4.00
N ALA A 39 12.98 17.97 -4.65
CA ALA A 39 12.42 16.76 -5.23
C ALA A 39 12.21 16.94 -6.73
N ASP A 40 12.58 15.93 -7.49
CA ASP A 40 12.23 15.83 -8.90
C ASP A 40 10.89 15.11 -9.01
N ILE A 41 9.93 15.75 -9.63
CA ILE A 41 8.60 15.20 -9.89
C ILE A 41 8.34 15.14 -11.38
N ALA A 42 7.50 14.23 -11.82
CA ALA A 42 7.07 14.15 -13.21
C ALA A 42 5.60 13.71 -13.29
N LYS A 43 4.92 14.16 -14.34
CA LYS A 43 3.63 13.61 -14.70
C LYS A 43 3.80 12.17 -15.14
N ILE A 44 2.95 11.26 -14.68
CA ILE A 44 2.94 9.86 -15.10
C ILE A 44 1.82 9.62 -16.09
N SER A 45 2.05 8.76 -17.09
CA SER A 45 1.02 8.33 -18.04
C SER A 45 -0.06 7.49 -17.35
N ASP A 46 -1.23 7.40 -17.97
CA ASP A 46 -2.37 6.67 -17.40
C ASP A 46 -2.08 5.16 -17.24
N ASP A 47 -1.26 4.60 -18.13
CA ASP A 47 -0.75 3.22 -18.04
C ASP A 47 0.40 3.05 -17.02
N LYS A 48 0.83 4.16 -16.37
CA LYS A 48 1.90 4.23 -15.35
C LYS A 48 3.26 3.72 -15.80
N LYS A 49 3.53 3.71 -17.09
CA LYS A 49 4.79 3.20 -17.65
C LYS A 49 5.73 4.29 -18.13
N GLN A 50 5.23 5.50 -18.35
CA GLN A 50 6.03 6.58 -18.91
C GLN A 50 5.97 7.83 -18.03
N LEU A 51 7.09 8.53 -17.98
CA LEU A 51 7.22 9.82 -17.30
C LEU A 51 7.25 10.95 -18.32
N GLY A 52 6.53 12.01 -18.00
CA GLY A 52 6.63 13.29 -18.72
C GLY A 52 7.90 14.06 -18.36
N THR A 53 7.89 15.35 -18.63
CA THR A 53 8.99 16.26 -18.29
C THR A 53 9.21 16.31 -16.78
N ILE A 54 10.47 16.24 -16.36
CA ILE A 54 10.85 16.34 -14.94
C ILE A 54 10.81 17.81 -14.53
N GLU A 55 10.14 18.07 -13.42
CA GLU A 55 10.10 19.36 -12.74
C GLU A 55 10.84 19.24 -11.41
N ASN A 56 11.70 20.20 -11.08
CA ASN A 56 12.37 20.25 -9.79
C ASN A 56 11.65 21.20 -8.84
N ILE A 57 11.28 20.71 -7.65
CA ILE A 57 10.63 21.49 -6.59
C ILE A 57 11.56 21.59 -5.40
N LYS A 58 11.90 22.82 -4.98
CA LYS A 58 12.67 23.05 -3.77
C LYS A 58 11.86 22.67 -2.54
N CYS A 59 12.42 21.83 -1.68
CA CYS A 59 11.84 21.41 -0.42
C CYS A 59 12.94 20.94 0.53
N ASP A 60 12.67 20.99 1.82
CA ASP A 60 13.55 20.52 2.89
C ASP A 60 13.07 19.20 3.51
N CYS A 61 11.85 18.80 3.17
CA CYS A 61 11.23 17.55 3.62
C CYS A 61 10.36 16.95 2.50
N ILE A 62 10.34 15.64 2.40
CA ILE A 62 9.43 14.87 1.54
C ILE A 62 8.64 13.92 2.43
N CYS A 63 7.32 14.16 2.55
CA CYS A 63 6.42 13.25 3.24
C CYS A 63 5.80 12.28 2.23
N VAL A 64 5.91 10.99 2.50
CA VAL A 64 5.36 9.94 1.63
C VAL A 64 4.23 9.24 2.35
N SER A 65 3.07 9.21 1.73
CA SER A 65 1.95 8.34 2.10
C SER A 65 1.77 7.33 0.99
N GLY A 66 2.27 6.13 1.23
CA GLY A 66 2.30 5.07 0.25
C GLY A 66 1.06 4.18 0.32
N PHE A 67 1.27 2.93 -0.01
CA PHE A 67 0.24 1.92 -0.08
C PHE A 67 0.01 1.24 1.28
N TRP A 68 -1.20 0.73 1.51
CA TRP A 68 -1.53 -0.05 2.69
C TRP A 68 -1.43 -1.53 2.38
N THR A 69 -0.72 -2.28 3.21
CA THR A 69 -0.64 -3.74 3.11
C THR A 69 -1.24 -4.40 4.34
N PRO A 70 -1.93 -5.54 4.19
CA PRO A 70 -2.46 -6.28 5.33
C PRO A 70 -1.35 -6.77 6.26
N THR A 71 -1.53 -6.59 7.56
CA THR A 71 -0.61 -7.12 8.58
C THR A 71 -1.02 -8.55 8.93
N ILE A 72 -0.45 -9.53 8.23
CA ILE A 72 -0.85 -10.95 8.31
C ILE A 72 -0.06 -11.77 9.35
N HIS A 73 0.83 -11.15 10.11
CA HIS A 73 1.77 -11.85 10.99
C HIS A 73 1.07 -12.74 12.02
N LEU A 74 0.05 -12.23 12.73
CA LEU A 74 -0.67 -13.00 13.75
C LEU A 74 -1.40 -14.20 13.14
N ALA A 75 -2.07 -14.00 12.01
CA ALA A 75 -2.75 -15.09 11.31
C ALA A 75 -1.75 -16.16 10.83
N SER A 76 -0.57 -15.76 10.36
CA SER A 76 0.48 -16.69 9.96
C SER A 76 1.04 -17.46 11.15
N GLN A 77 1.21 -16.82 12.32
CA GLN A 77 1.66 -17.45 13.55
C GLN A 77 0.68 -18.54 14.06
N SER A 78 -0.62 -18.35 13.86
CA SER A 78 -1.63 -19.34 14.22
C SER A 78 -1.75 -20.51 13.20
N GLY A 79 -0.87 -20.54 12.20
CA GLY A 79 -0.82 -21.58 11.17
C GLY A 79 -1.79 -21.35 10.01
N ASN A 80 -2.28 -20.12 9.85
CA ASN A 80 -3.10 -19.73 8.73
C ASN A 80 -2.25 -19.69 7.43
N LYS A 81 -2.77 -20.27 6.36
CA LYS A 81 -2.17 -20.15 5.04
C LYS A 81 -2.64 -18.84 4.40
N THR A 82 -1.70 -18.03 3.96
CA THR A 82 -2.00 -16.80 3.24
C THR A 82 -2.49 -17.09 1.83
N LYS A 83 -3.35 -16.22 1.30
CA LYS A 83 -3.75 -16.21 -0.11
C LYS A 83 -3.49 -14.84 -0.73
N PHE A 84 -3.12 -14.83 -2.00
CA PHE A 84 -2.97 -13.58 -2.73
C PHE A 84 -4.34 -13.04 -3.15
N LYS A 85 -4.58 -11.76 -2.94
CA LYS A 85 -5.80 -11.05 -3.31
C LYS A 85 -5.47 -10.03 -4.40
N GLU A 86 -5.85 -10.34 -5.64
CA GLU A 86 -5.49 -9.54 -6.81
C GLU A 86 -6.07 -8.11 -6.77
N GLU A 87 -7.25 -7.92 -6.14
CA GLU A 87 -7.91 -6.62 -6.09
C GLU A 87 -7.10 -5.57 -5.34
N ILE A 88 -6.32 -6.00 -4.34
CA ILE A 88 -5.46 -5.13 -3.53
C ILE A 88 -3.97 -5.42 -3.72
N ASP A 89 -3.63 -6.36 -4.61
CA ASP A 89 -2.27 -6.77 -4.95
C ASP A 89 -1.43 -7.12 -3.70
N ALA A 90 -2.03 -7.84 -2.76
CA ALA A 90 -1.42 -8.18 -1.49
C ALA A 90 -1.88 -9.55 -0.95
N PHE A 91 -1.08 -10.11 -0.05
CA PHE A 91 -1.46 -11.31 0.68
C PHE A 91 -2.40 -10.98 1.83
N VAL A 92 -3.43 -11.79 1.98
CA VAL A 92 -4.40 -11.76 3.09
C VAL A 92 -4.44 -13.12 3.78
N PRO A 93 -4.96 -13.20 5.03
CA PRO A 93 -5.22 -14.47 5.67
C PRO A 93 -6.15 -15.35 4.82
N GLY A 94 -5.80 -16.62 4.70
CA GLY A 94 -6.63 -17.61 4.02
C GLY A 94 -7.43 -18.45 5.02
N THR A 95 -7.34 -19.79 4.87
CA THR A 95 -8.04 -20.71 5.78
C THR A 95 -7.23 -20.90 7.05
N SER A 96 -7.82 -20.56 8.19
CA SER A 96 -7.22 -20.83 9.50
C SER A 96 -7.39 -22.29 9.91
N LYS A 97 -6.38 -22.78 10.64
CA LYS A 97 -6.44 -24.07 11.35
C LYS A 97 -7.02 -23.95 12.76
N GLN A 98 -7.11 -22.73 13.27
CA GLN A 98 -7.60 -22.43 14.61
C GLN A 98 -8.94 -21.69 14.53
N ASN A 99 -9.64 -21.63 15.66
CA ASN A 99 -10.88 -20.86 15.79
C ASN A 99 -10.56 -19.37 15.90
N GLU A 100 -10.15 -18.78 14.80
CA GLU A 100 -9.83 -17.36 14.67
C GLU A 100 -10.51 -16.73 13.45
N THR A 101 -10.72 -15.44 13.50
CA THR A 101 -11.23 -14.65 12.38
C THR A 101 -10.43 -13.35 12.30
N THR A 102 -9.78 -13.12 11.16
CA THR A 102 -9.06 -11.88 10.91
C THR A 102 -9.96 -10.88 10.19
N LEU A 103 -10.00 -9.65 10.68
CA LEU A 103 -10.92 -8.60 10.24
C LEU A 103 -10.17 -7.30 9.91
N GLY A 104 -10.87 -6.36 9.25
CA GLY A 104 -10.35 -5.03 8.95
C GLY A 104 -9.13 -5.03 8.06
N ALA A 105 -8.20 -4.11 8.29
CA ALA A 105 -7.02 -3.90 7.46
C ALA A 105 -6.11 -5.15 7.38
N ALA A 106 -6.05 -5.96 8.43
CA ALA A 106 -5.31 -7.22 8.43
C ALA A 106 -5.91 -8.26 7.47
N ASN A 107 -7.18 -8.11 7.08
CA ASN A 107 -7.85 -8.93 6.06
C ASN A 107 -8.03 -8.18 4.72
N GLY A 108 -7.31 -7.08 4.52
CA GLY A 108 -7.35 -6.29 3.29
C GLY A 108 -8.63 -5.47 3.11
N ILE A 109 -9.28 -5.10 4.21
CA ILE A 109 -10.45 -4.19 4.24
C ILE A 109 -9.97 -2.87 4.83
N PHE A 110 -9.85 -1.83 3.99
CA PHE A 110 -9.23 -0.58 4.39
C PHE A 110 -10.22 0.57 4.63
N THR A 111 -11.51 0.40 4.34
CA THR A 111 -12.55 1.39 4.66
C THR A 111 -13.11 1.18 6.06
N LEU A 112 -13.41 2.28 6.76
CA LEU A 112 -13.99 2.21 8.08
C LEU A 112 -15.37 1.53 8.07
N GLU A 113 -16.21 1.87 7.09
CA GLU A 113 -17.55 1.31 6.94
C GLU A 113 -17.52 -0.22 6.80
N GLU A 114 -16.72 -0.73 5.84
CA GLU A 114 -16.60 -2.18 5.61
C GLU A 114 -15.95 -2.90 6.80
N THR A 115 -14.96 -2.27 7.44
CA THR A 115 -14.33 -2.81 8.64
C THR A 115 -15.33 -2.97 9.78
N LEU A 116 -16.11 -1.94 10.07
CA LEU A 116 -17.15 -1.99 11.09
C LEU A 116 -18.23 -3.02 10.76
N LYS A 117 -18.69 -3.06 9.51
CA LYS A 117 -19.69 -4.01 9.04
C LYS A 117 -19.22 -5.46 9.17
N SER A 118 -18.01 -5.76 8.70
CA SER A 118 -17.45 -7.11 8.78
C SER A 118 -17.19 -7.54 10.23
N SER A 119 -16.70 -6.63 11.06
CA SER A 119 -16.45 -6.89 12.48
C SER A 119 -17.73 -7.12 13.26
N PHE A 120 -18.77 -6.33 12.98
CA PHE A 120 -20.08 -6.48 13.59
C PHE A 120 -20.71 -7.85 13.25
N THR A 121 -20.69 -8.22 11.96
CA THR A 121 -21.21 -9.52 11.50
C THR A 121 -20.47 -10.68 12.16
N ALA A 122 -19.12 -10.63 12.17
CA ALA A 122 -18.31 -11.67 12.80
C ALA A 122 -18.55 -11.77 14.31
N GLY A 123 -18.75 -10.63 15.00
CA GLY A 123 -19.09 -10.59 16.42
C GLY A 123 -20.46 -11.24 16.71
N GLN A 124 -21.45 -10.97 15.86
CA GLN A 124 -22.78 -11.62 15.98
C GLN A 124 -22.68 -13.14 15.77
N ASP A 125 -21.97 -13.57 14.72
CA ASP A 125 -21.80 -15.00 14.42
C ASP A 125 -21.08 -15.73 15.55
N LEU A 126 -20.07 -15.11 16.14
CA LEU A 126 -19.35 -15.66 17.29
C LEU A 126 -20.24 -15.72 18.53
N SER A 127 -20.97 -14.65 18.82
CA SER A 127 -21.93 -14.62 19.93
C SER A 127 -22.98 -15.73 19.80
N LYS A 128 -23.53 -15.92 18.60
CA LYS A 128 -24.49 -16.99 18.31
C LYS A 128 -23.90 -18.39 18.54
N LYS A 129 -22.65 -18.61 18.10
CA LYS A 129 -21.94 -19.88 18.31
C LYS A 129 -21.70 -20.20 19.80
N ILE A 130 -21.40 -19.19 20.62
CA ILE A 130 -21.08 -19.37 22.04
C ILE A 130 -22.35 -19.47 22.88
N THR A 131 -23.34 -18.60 22.62
CA THR A 131 -24.53 -18.48 23.48
C THR A 131 -25.75 -19.28 23.01
N ASN A 132 -25.71 -19.77 21.76
CA ASN A 132 -26.86 -20.36 21.07
C ASN A 132 -28.09 -19.41 21.01
N LYS A 133 -27.88 -18.11 21.18
CA LYS A 133 -28.93 -17.07 21.12
C LYS A 133 -28.69 -16.16 19.94
N ASP A 134 -29.76 -15.77 19.27
CA ASP A 134 -29.72 -14.82 18.17
C ASP A 134 -30.00 -13.41 18.74
N ASN A 135 -28.94 -12.68 19.08
CA ASN A 135 -29.06 -11.32 19.57
C ASN A 135 -29.17 -10.37 18.36
N LYS A 136 -30.37 -9.92 18.07
CA LYS A 136 -30.61 -8.91 17.03
C LYS A 136 -30.17 -7.53 17.53
N ILE A 137 -28.93 -7.17 17.24
CA ILE A 137 -28.41 -5.83 17.47
C ILE A 137 -28.36 -5.13 16.10
N SER A 138 -28.84 -3.88 16.04
CA SER A 138 -28.76 -3.10 14.79
C SER A 138 -27.33 -2.63 14.52
N PHE A 139 -26.92 -2.70 13.28
CA PHE A 139 -25.63 -2.16 12.85
C PHE A 139 -25.60 -0.63 13.03
N PRO A 140 -24.53 -0.06 13.61
CA PRO A 140 -24.39 1.38 13.74
C PRO A 140 -24.29 2.06 12.38
N ASN A 141 -25.01 3.15 12.17
CA ASN A 141 -24.93 3.90 10.93
C ASN A 141 -23.59 4.60 10.81
N VAL A 142 -22.87 4.37 9.73
CA VAL A 142 -21.60 5.03 9.44
C VAL A 142 -21.86 6.20 8.49
N VAL A 143 -21.60 7.41 8.99
CA VAL A 143 -21.88 8.65 8.24
C VAL A 143 -20.78 8.93 7.20
N GLU A 144 -19.55 8.54 7.49
CA GLU A 144 -18.37 8.84 6.66
C GLU A 144 -18.15 7.74 5.61
N LYS A 145 -18.38 8.11 4.34
CA LYS A 145 -18.11 7.24 3.19
C LYS A 145 -16.81 7.64 2.52
N ILE A 146 -15.69 7.09 2.98
CA ILE A 146 -14.42 7.28 2.30
C ILE A 146 -14.29 6.21 1.22
N SER A 147 -14.24 6.62 -0.03
CA SER A 147 -13.92 5.72 -1.15
C SER A 147 -12.46 5.31 -1.07
N SER A 148 -12.20 4.02 -0.82
CA SER A 148 -10.85 3.46 -0.92
C SER A 148 -10.53 3.09 -2.36
N GLN A 149 -10.21 4.06 -3.18
CA GLN A 149 -9.63 3.78 -4.49
C GLN A 149 -8.16 3.39 -4.28
N HIS A 150 -7.86 2.09 -4.22
CA HIS A 150 -6.50 1.59 -4.19
C HIS A 150 -5.91 1.66 -5.59
N ASP A 151 -4.92 2.52 -5.74
CA ASP A 151 -4.16 2.62 -6.97
C ASP A 151 -2.95 1.68 -6.88
N LYS A 152 -2.99 0.56 -7.62
CA LYS A 152 -1.92 -0.43 -7.67
C LYS A 152 -0.69 0.14 -8.39
N PHE A 153 0.15 0.85 -7.66
CA PHE A 153 1.33 1.46 -8.20
C PHE A 153 2.53 1.29 -7.27
N TRP A 154 3.28 0.21 -7.46
CA TRP A 154 4.37 -0.19 -6.58
C TRP A 154 5.73 0.42 -6.92
N CYS A 155 5.94 0.81 -8.17
CA CYS A 155 7.27 1.21 -8.61
C CYS A 155 7.20 2.34 -9.64
N VAL A 156 7.83 3.46 -9.31
CA VAL A 156 7.97 4.60 -10.24
C VAL A 156 8.92 4.20 -11.37
N PRO A 157 8.53 4.38 -12.66
CA PRO A 157 9.44 4.14 -13.77
C PRO A 157 10.68 5.05 -13.70
N LEU A 158 11.79 4.60 -14.25
CA LEU A 158 12.99 5.43 -14.33
C LEU A 158 12.90 6.35 -15.55
N PRO A 159 13.35 7.62 -15.41
CA PRO A 159 13.52 8.50 -16.55
C PRO A 159 14.57 7.95 -17.50
N LYS A 160 14.40 8.17 -18.80
CA LYS A 160 15.38 7.76 -19.82
C LYS A 160 16.77 8.30 -19.50
N GLY A 161 17.77 7.43 -19.48
CA GLY A 161 19.17 7.80 -19.24
C GLY A 161 19.51 8.17 -17.79
N LYS A 162 18.59 7.95 -16.84
CA LYS A 162 18.84 8.12 -15.40
C LYS A 162 18.80 6.78 -14.69
N ASN A 163 19.70 6.60 -13.74
CA ASN A 163 19.77 5.40 -12.91
C ASN A 163 19.62 5.80 -11.43
N TYR A 164 18.39 6.15 -11.04
CA TYR A 164 18.07 6.43 -9.65
C TYR A 164 17.83 5.13 -8.88
N LYS A 165 18.36 5.04 -7.66
CA LYS A 165 18.06 3.90 -6.77
C LYS A 165 16.59 3.94 -6.34
N ARG A 166 15.93 2.81 -6.47
CA ARG A 166 14.55 2.57 -5.99
C ARG A 166 14.63 1.52 -4.89
N PHE A 167 14.67 1.98 -3.64
CA PHE A 167 14.88 1.11 -2.50
C PHE A 167 13.65 0.25 -2.19
N LEU A 168 13.89 -1.02 -1.93
CA LEU A 168 12.94 -1.98 -1.36
C LEU A 168 13.18 -2.18 0.14
N ASP A 169 14.44 -2.12 0.55
CA ASP A 169 14.87 -2.27 1.93
C ASP A 169 16.00 -1.28 2.20
N PHE A 170 15.72 -0.26 2.99
CA PHE A 170 16.71 0.75 3.37
C PHE A 170 17.73 0.21 4.36
N GLN A 171 17.33 -0.75 5.22
CA GLN A 171 18.22 -1.29 6.25
C GLN A 171 19.37 -2.09 5.63
N ASN A 172 19.08 -2.87 4.59
CA ASN A 172 20.06 -3.73 3.93
C ASN A 172 20.50 -3.18 2.56
N ASP A 173 20.17 -1.92 2.24
CA ASP A 173 20.52 -1.23 0.98
C ASP A 173 20.07 -1.98 -0.29
N VAL A 174 18.94 -2.69 -0.23
CA VAL A 174 18.41 -3.45 -1.37
C VAL A 174 17.52 -2.59 -2.24
N ALA A 175 17.85 -2.51 -3.51
CA ALA A 175 17.09 -1.78 -4.52
C ALA A 175 16.38 -2.72 -5.51
N VAL A 176 15.48 -2.18 -6.31
CA VAL A 176 14.78 -2.92 -7.39
C VAL A 176 15.78 -3.54 -8.36
N SER A 177 16.89 -2.84 -8.66
CA SER A 177 17.96 -3.37 -9.53
C SER A 177 18.57 -4.67 -9.03
N ASP A 178 18.67 -4.87 -7.72
CA ASP A 178 19.24 -6.08 -7.14
C ASP A 178 18.31 -7.28 -7.33
N ILE A 179 17.00 -7.04 -7.24
CA ILE A 179 15.99 -8.04 -7.59
C ILE A 179 16.05 -8.37 -9.09
N GLU A 180 16.17 -7.37 -9.95
CA GLU A 180 16.30 -7.57 -11.40
C GLU A 180 17.54 -8.41 -11.76
N ILE A 181 18.66 -8.18 -11.06
CA ILE A 181 19.90 -8.98 -11.21
C ILE A 181 19.64 -10.42 -10.74
N ALA A 182 19.07 -10.61 -9.56
CA ALA A 182 18.77 -11.95 -9.04
C ALA A 182 17.89 -12.76 -10.02
N LEU A 183 16.88 -12.12 -10.61
CA LEU A 183 16.01 -12.75 -11.61
C LEU A 183 16.75 -13.11 -12.91
N LYS A 184 17.67 -12.25 -13.37
CA LYS A 184 18.52 -12.51 -14.55
C LYS A 184 19.47 -13.69 -14.30
N GLU A 185 19.96 -13.85 -13.07
CA GLU A 185 20.80 -14.98 -12.65
C GLU A 185 19.99 -16.28 -12.43
N GLY A 186 18.67 -16.23 -12.64
CA GLY A 186 17.82 -17.42 -12.62
C GLY A 186 17.16 -17.74 -11.27
N TYR A 187 17.32 -16.89 -10.25
CA TYR A 187 16.62 -17.06 -8.98
C TYR A 187 15.15 -16.71 -9.16
N ARG A 188 14.26 -17.69 -9.02
CA ARG A 188 12.80 -17.51 -9.19
C ARG A 188 12.02 -17.65 -7.89
N SER A 189 12.54 -18.42 -6.94
CA SER A 189 11.94 -18.53 -5.61
C SER A 189 12.22 -17.29 -4.79
N ILE A 190 11.19 -16.71 -4.17
CA ILE A 190 11.34 -15.52 -3.31
C ILE A 190 12.33 -15.75 -2.17
N GLU A 191 12.41 -16.97 -1.62
CA GLU A 191 13.38 -17.32 -0.60
C GLU A 191 14.83 -17.26 -1.10
N HIS A 192 15.07 -17.66 -2.33
CA HIS A 192 16.40 -17.56 -2.94
C HIS A 192 16.74 -16.11 -3.29
N VAL A 193 15.78 -15.36 -3.88
CA VAL A 193 15.94 -13.93 -4.15
C VAL A 193 16.25 -13.17 -2.85
N LYS A 194 15.51 -13.44 -1.77
CA LYS A 194 15.72 -12.85 -0.45
C LYS A 194 17.15 -13.10 0.05
N ARG A 195 17.63 -14.33 -0.02
CA ARG A 195 18.99 -14.68 0.46
C ARG A 195 20.09 -14.09 -0.42
N TYR A 196 19.88 -14.08 -1.73
CA TYR A 196 20.84 -13.52 -2.68
C TYR A 196 20.99 -12.00 -2.51
N THR A 197 19.89 -11.30 -2.29
CA THR A 197 19.86 -9.83 -2.18
C THR A 197 19.93 -9.31 -0.74
N THR A 198 19.86 -10.18 0.26
CA THR A 198 19.73 -9.83 1.68
C THR A 198 18.42 -9.10 2.04
N LEU A 199 17.42 -9.10 1.16
CA LEU A 199 16.13 -8.44 1.36
C LEU A 199 15.42 -8.92 2.63
N GLY A 200 15.15 -8.02 3.57
CA GLY A 200 14.41 -8.30 4.80
C GLY A 200 15.13 -9.28 5.75
N MET A 201 16.45 -9.27 5.74
CA MET A 201 17.26 -10.07 6.67
C MET A 201 17.52 -9.35 7.99
#